data_ed6ae97be8830a61a1413691f22d4239
#
_entry.id   ed6ae97be8830a61a1413691f22d4239
#
_cell.length_a   1.000
_cell.length_b   1.000
_cell.length_c   1.000
_cell.angle_alpha   90.00
_cell.angle_beta   90.00
_cell.angle_gamma   90.00
#
_symmetry.space_group_name_H-M   'P 1'
#
loop_
_entity.id
_entity.type
_entity.pdbx_description
1 polymer ?
#
loop_
_entity_poly.entity_id
_entity_poly.type
_entity_poly.pdbx_seq_one_letter_code
_entity_poly.pdbx_strand_id
1 'polypeptide(L)'
;MAKIAIVTGATGGLGQEFIKEIQKNDEIDEIWAVGRNEKKLEELRKKYSIIRPVIADFSTDGVEVIKQKIQKELRANIDEVRFLINNAGIGYMGHFDKQGTEDIEKLCKINCSAPAALMSLCIPYMKRGAKIINVSSASSFQPNPYLSMYSASKVFLKNLSRAVSVELKSRGITVTCVCPGWIDTEMLPDEKDGEKIHYTGKISAEKVVKKAMRDCLKGKDISTPGAFASYFRIYSKYTPTKIVMKQWVKAIRRYVS
;
A
#
# COMPACT_ATOMS: atom_id res chain seq x y z
N MET A 1 19.39 18.75 9.27
CA MET A 1 18.54 17.61 9.65
C MET A 1 17.48 17.48 8.57
N ALA A 2 17.63 16.51 7.69
CA ALA A 2 16.68 16.32 6.61
C ALA A 2 15.50 15.45 7.07
N LYS A 3 14.26 15.85 6.74
CA LYS A 3 13.05 15.06 6.95
C LYS A 3 12.57 14.51 5.62
N ILE A 4 12.55 13.19 5.50
CA ILE A 4 12.34 12.48 4.25
C ILE A 4 11.02 11.71 4.29
N ALA A 5 10.30 11.71 3.17
CA ALA A 5 9.21 10.80 2.92
C ALA A 5 9.62 9.76 1.88
N ILE A 6 9.32 8.49 2.10
CA ILE A 6 9.55 7.40 1.15
C ILE A 6 8.18 6.89 0.68
N VAL A 7 7.92 6.95 -0.64
CA VAL A 7 6.66 6.51 -1.24
C VAL A 7 6.93 5.43 -2.28
N THR A 8 6.55 4.18 -1.99
CA THR A 8 6.69 3.08 -2.95
C THR A 8 5.49 3.00 -3.88
N GLY A 9 5.71 2.54 -5.13
CA GLY A 9 4.66 2.58 -6.16
C GLY A 9 4.24 4.02 -6.49
N ALA A 10 5.20 4.94 -6.44
CA ALA A 10 5.00 6.38 -6.56
C ALA A 10 4.35 6.82 -7.87
N THR A 11 4.54 6.06 -8.95
CA THR A 11 4.00 6.38 -10.28
C THR A 11 2.56 5.94 -10.51
N GLY A 12 2.00 5.12 -9.62
CA GLY A 12 0.59 4.69 -9.66
C GLY A 12 -0.37 5.73 -9.09
N GLY A 13 -1.66 5.59 -9.36
CA GLY A 13 -2.67 6.57 -8.96
C GLY A 13 -2.68 6.92 -7.46
N LEU A 14 -2.63 5.90 -6.57
CA LEU A 14 -2.53 6.14 -5.12
C LEU A 14 -1.20 6.78 -4.72
N GLY A 15 -0.08 6.32 -5.31
CA GLY A 15 1.25 6.84 -5.00
C GLY A 15 1.36 8.33 -5.30
N GLN A 16 0.83 8.76 -6.44
CA GLN A 16 0.80 10.18 -6.83
C GLN A 16 -0.07 11.01 -5.87
N GLU A 17 -1.22 10.48 -5.44
CA GLU A 17 -2.07 11.18 -4.47
C GLU A 17 -1.40 11.27 -3.08
N PHE A 18 -0.68 10.23 -2.63
CA PHE A 18 0.13 10.32 -1.41
C PHE A 18 1.21 11.41 -1.51
N ILE A 19 1.92 11.48 -2.65
CA ILE A 19 2.89 12.55 -2.90
C ILE A 19 2.23 13.93 -2.79
N LYS A 20 1.07 14.14 -3.42
CA LYS A 20 0.33 15.41 -3.33
C LYS A 20 -0.07 15.79 -1.89
N GLU A 21 -0.50 14.82 -1.09
CA GLU A 21 -0.89 15.10 0.30
C GLU A 21 0.35 15.34 1.20
N ILE A 22 1.44 14.61 0.98
CA ILE A 22 2.69 14.79 1.75
C ILE A 22 3.32 16.16 1.48
N GLN A 23 3.30 16.62 0.24
CA GLN A 23 3.83 17.94 -0.14
C GLN A 23 3.16 19.14 0.53
N LYS A 24 1.93 18.95 1.01
CA LYS A 24 1.24 20.00 1.79
C LYS A 24 1.83 20.17 3.19
N ASN A 25 2.75 19.30 3.57
CA ASN A 25 3.43 19.35 4.84
C ASN A 25 4.80 20.02 4.67
N ASP A 26 4.90 21.27 5.08
CA ASP A 26 6.11 22.10 4.97
C ASP A 26 7.31 21.55 5.75
N GLU A 27 7.10 20.50 6.53
CA GLU A 27 8.20 19.83 7.27
C GLU A 27 8.99 18.80 6.44
N ILE A 28 8.60 18.51 5.19
CA ILE A 28 9.25 17.49 4.36
C ILE A 28 10.21 18.16 3.37
N ASP A 29 11.49 17.84 3.53
CA ASP A 29 12.54 18.37 2.66
C ASP A 29 12.65 17.60 1.33
N GLU A 30 12.46 16.26 1.38
CA GLU A 30 12.57 15.39 0.20
C GLU A 30 11.52 14.27 0.22
N ILE A 31 11.04 13.90 -0.98
CA ILE A 31 10.22 12.71 -1.20
C ILE A 31 10.99 11.75 -2.10
N TRP A 32 11.40 10.60 -1.57
CA TRP A 32 11.95 9.52 -2.37
C TRP A 32 10.80 8.78 -3.04
N ALA A 33 10.58 9.11 -4.31
CA ALA A 33 9.56 8.49 -5.15
C ALA A 33 10.11 7.19 -5.74
N VAL A 34 9.66 6.05 -5.18
CA VAL A 34 10.19 4.72 -5.52
C VAL A 34 9.29 4.02 -6.53
N GLY A 35 9.87 3.55 -7.62
CA GLY A 35 9.15 2.83 -8.67
C GLY A 35 10.08 2.23 -9.73
N ARG A 36 9.51 1.49 -10.67
CA ARG A 36 10.26 0.82 -11.75
C ARG A 36 10.39 1.66 -13.04
N ASN A 37 9.43 2.54 -13.27
CA ASN A 37 9.36 3.32 -14.49
C ASN A 37 10.11 4.65 -14.33
N GLU A 38 11.35 4.68 -14.80
CA GLU A 38 12.22 5.85 -14.73
C GLU A 38 11.60 7.09 -15.37
N LYS A 39 11.00 6.94 -16.57
CA LYS A 39 10.37 8.05 -17.28
C LYS A 39 9.25 8.71 -16.46
N LYS A 40 8.34 7.89 -15.90
CA LYS A 40 7.26 8.41 -15.03
C LYS A 40 7.81 9.03 -13.73
N LEU A 41 8.90 8.52 -13.18
CA LEU A 41 9.55 9.11 -12.00
C LEU A 41 10.20 10.47 -12.33
N GLU A 42 10.83 10.60 -13.47
CA GLU A 42 11.38 11.88 -13.92
C GLU A 42 10.29 12.91 -14.24
N GLU A 43 9.15 12.48 -14.76
CA GLU A 43 7.98 13.36 -14.91
C GLU A 43 7.48 13.88 -13.56
N LEU A 44 7.46 13.05 -12.52
CA LEU A 44 7.15 13.47 -11.15
C LEU A 44 8.18 14.47 -10.62
N ARG A 45 9.48 14.24 -10.86
CA ARG A 45 10.57 15.15 -10.46
C ARG A 45 10.43 16.52 -11.12
N LYS A 46 10.08 16.55 -12.40
CA LYS A 46 9.85 17.82 -13.12
C LYS A 46 8.65 18.59 -12.56
N LYS A 47 7.64 17.86 -12.09
CA LYS A 47 6.42 18.46 -11.55
C LYS A 47 6.59 18.98 -10.12
N TYR A 48 7.48 18.37 -9.33
CA TYR A 48 7.63 18.62 -7.91
C TYR A 48 9.11 18.64 -7.49
N SER A 49 9.63 19.81 -7.12
CA SER A 49 11.07 20.04 -6.86
C SER A 49 11.68 19.19 -5.74
N ILE A 50 10.84 18.80 -4.75
CA ILE A 50 11.30 17.99 -3.60
C ILE A 50 11.37 16.47 -3.90
N ILE A 51 10.99 16.06 -5.12
CA ILE A 51 11.04 14.64 -5.50
C ILE A 51 12.45 14.22 -5.86
N ARG A 52 12.87 13.09 -5.28
CA ARG A 52 14.06 12.32 -5.65
C ARG A 52 13.62 10.97 -6.22
N PRO A 53 13.76 10.74 -7.53
CA PRO A 53 13.51 9.46 -8.15
C PRO A 53 14.39 8.36 -7.57
N VAL A 54 13.77 7.21 -7.28
CA VAL A 54 14.50 6.00 -6.88
C VAL A 54 13.97 4.83 -7.71
N ILE A 55 14.81 4.36 -8.63
CA ILE A 55 14.47 3.23 -9.49
C ILE A 55 14.72 1.96 -8.68
N ALA A 56 13.65 1.22 -8.36
CA ALA A 56 13.73 -0.01 -7.60
C ALA A 56 12.60 -0.98 -7.97
N ASP A 57 12.94 -2.24 -8.21
CA ASP A 57 11.99 -3.33 -8.43
C ASP A 57 11.98 -4.29 -7.25
N PHE A 58 10.90 -4.28 -6.49
CA PHE A 58 10.74 -5.15 -5.32
C PHE A 58 10.52 -6.64 -5.66
N SER A 59 10.43 -7.00 -6.93
CA SER A 59 10.48 -8.41 -7.36
C SER A 59 11.90 -8.96 -7.44
N THR A 60 12.91 -8.09 -7.47
CA THR A 60 14.33 -8.43 -7.55
C THR A 60 15.10 -7.87 -6.33
N ASP A 61 15.82 -6.79 -6.51
CA ASP A 61 16.78 -6.19 -5.56
C ASP A 61 16.31 -4.85 -4.96
N GLY A 62 15.08 -4.44 -5.23
CA GLY A 62 14.59 -3.11 -4.85
C GLY A 62 14.70 -2.78 -3.35
N VAL A 63 14.65 -3.78 -2.47
CA VAL A 63 14.90 -3.58 -1.03
C VAL A 63 16.36 -3.22 -0.77
N GLU A 64 17.30 -3.90 -1.43
CA GLU A 64 18.74 -3.62 -1.29
C GLU A 64 19.09 -2.23 -1.84
N VAL A 65 18.50 -1.81 -2.96
CA VAL A 65 18.64 -0.45 -3.50
C VAL A 65 18.26 0.61 -2.45
N ILE A 66 17.10 0.44 -1.79
CA ILE A 66 16.66 1.37 -0.73
C ILE A 66 17.58 1.32 0.48
N LYS A 67 18.03 0.14 0.88
CA LYS A 67 18.97 -0.03 2.00
C LYS A 67 20.27 0.72 1.75
N GLN A 68 20.88 0.53 0.58
CA GLN A 68 22.11 1.22 0.19
C GLN A 68 21.92 2.74 0.16
N LYS A 69 20.78 3.22 -0.38
CA LYS A 69 20.47 4.64 -0.40
C LYS A 69 20.32 5.21 1.02
N ILE A 70 19.61 4.51 1.92
CA ILE A 70 19.48 4.91 3.33
C ILE A 70 20.87 5.00 3.97
N GLN A 71 21.69 3.96 3.84
CA GLN A 71 23.03 3.91 4.43
C GLN A 71 23.97 5.01 3.89
N LYS A 72 23.85 5.36 2.62
CA LYS A 72 24.66 6.38 1.97
C LYS A 72 24.24 7.81 2.33
N GLU A 73 22.94 8.07 2.41
CA GLU A 73 22.40 9.44 2.45
C GLU A 73 21.86 9.85 3.82
N LEU A 74 21.46 8.90 4.68
CA LEU A 74 20.89 9.23 5.98
C LEU A 74 21.90 9.01 7.11
N ARG A 75 22.06 10.01 7.95
CA ARG A 75 22.86 9.94 9.18
C ARG A 75 21.94 9.61 10.34
N ALA A 76 22.20 8.48 10.99
CA ALA A 76 21.44 8.08 12.18
C ALA A 76 21.46 9.20 13.26
N ASN A 77 20.34 9.38 13.96
CA ASN A 77 20.12 10.42 14.97
C ASN A 77 20.08 11.87 14.46
N ILE A 78 20.46 12.14 13.21
CA ILE A 78 20.41 13.46 12.59
C ILE A 78 19.23 13.55 11.64
N ASP A 79 19.24 12.74 10.58
CA ASP A 79 18.18 12.76 9.57
C ASP A 79 16.97 11.91 9.98
N GLU A 80 15.81 12.17 9.43
CA GLU A 80 14.55 11.54 9.84
C GLU A 80 13.77 11.02 8.65
N VAL A 81 13.35 9.74 8.71
CA VAL A 81 12.27 9.23 7.87
C VAL A 81 10.94 9.60 8.53
N ARG A 82 10.31 10.67 8.04
CA ARG A 82 9.07 11.21 8.58
C ARG A 82 7.85 10.45 8.11
N PHE A 83 7.85 10.00 6.84
CA PHE A 83 6.80 9.14 6.26
C PHE A 83 7.41 7.96 5.54
N LEU A 84 6.87 6.78 5.80
CA LEU A 84 7.04 5.59 4.96
C LEU A 84 5.67 5.17 4.43
N ILE A 85 5.47 5.24 3.11
CA ILE A 85 4.26 4.82 2.43
C ILE A 85 4.55 3.55 1.63
N ASN A 86 4.21 2.40 2.19
CA ASN A 86 4.25 1.11 1.52
C ASN A 86 2.98 0.95 0.68
N ASN A 87 3.04 1.46 -0.56
CA ASN A 87 1.92 1.45 -1.50
C ASN A 87 2.16 0.51 -2.69
N ALA A 88 3.42 0.17 -3.01
CA ALA A 88 3.70 -0.81 -4.06
C ALA A 88 2.98 -2.14 -3.80
N GLY A 89 2.37 -2.70 -4.84
CA GLY A 89 1.66 -3.96 -4.74
C GLY A 89 1.19 -4.44 -6.10
N ILE A 90 1.00 -5.75 -6.22
CA ILE A 90 0.43 -6.41 -7.40
C ILE A 90 -0.68 -7.36 -6.97
N GLY A 91 -1.54 -7.73 -7.90
CA GLY A 91 -2.60 -8.71 -7.71
C GLY A 91 -2.76 -9.60 -8.93
N TYR A 92 -3.25 -10.80 -8.71
CA TYR A 92 -3.66 -11.74 -9.75
C TYR A 92 -5.07 -12.22 -9.42
N MET A 93 -5.95 -12.17 -10.40
CA MET A 93 -7.32 -12.71 -10.31
C MET A 93 -7.46 -13.86 -11.31
N GLY A 94 -7.84 -15.04 -10.82
CA GLY A 94 -8.01 -16.24 -11.62
C GLY A 94 -7.92 -17.50 -10.77
N HIS A 95 -8.02 -18.64 -11.43
CA HIS A 95 -7.86 -19.95 -10.79
C HIS A 95 -6.46 -20.12 -10.22
N PHE A 96 -6.34 -20.65 -8.99
CA PHE A 96 -5.06 -20.79 -8.31
C PHE A 96 -4.11 -21.74 -9.03
N ASP A 97 -4.63 -22.83 -9.62
CA ASP A 97 -3.87 -23.81 -10.41
C ASP A 97 -3.34 -23.25 -11.75
N LYS A 98 -3.80 -22.08 -12.15
CA LYS A 98 -3.32 -21.36 -13.35
C LYS A 98 -2.30 -20.28 -13.01
N GLN A 99 -2.08 -19.98 -11.74
CA GLN A 99 -1.07 -19.01 -11.32
C GLN A 99 0.31 -19.67 -11.27
N GLY A 100 1.27 -19.15 -12.03
CA GLY A 100 2.64 -19.64 -12.06
C GLY A 100 3.35 -19.48 -10.72
N THR A 101 4.27 -20.36 -10.40
CA THR A 101 5.08 -20.30 -9.16
C THR A 101 5.88 -18.99 -9.09
N GLU A 102 6.44 -18.53 -10.20
CA GLU A 102 7.18 -17.26 -10.28
C GLU A 102 6.30 -16.06 -9.96
N ASP A 103 5.03 -16.06 -10.42
CA ASP A 103 4.07 -14.99 -10.10
C ASP A 103 3.70 -14.98 -8.62
N ILE A 104 3.57 -16.17 -8.01
CA ILE A 104 3.33 -16.31 -6.57
C ILE A 104 4.50 -15.75 -5.77
N GLU A 105 5.72 -16.13 -6.11
CA GLU A 105 6.94 -15.61 -5.46
C GLU A 105 7.08 -14.11 -5.61
N LYS A 106 6.87 -13.60 -6.83
CA LYS A 106 6.90 -12.17 -7.12
C LYS A 106 5.86 -11.40 -6.29
N LEU A 107 4.64 -11.94 -6.18
CA LEU A 107 3.59 -11.35 -5.36
C LEU A 107 4.01 -11.31 -3.88
N CYS A 108 4.55 -12.40 -3.36
CA CYS A 108 5.04 -12.45 -1.98
C CYS A 108 6.18 -11.46 -1.72
N LYS A 109 7.14 -11.37 -2.63
CA LYS A 109 8.25 -10.40 -2.54
C LYS A 109 7.73 -8.97 -2.46
N ILE A 110 6.84 -8.58 -3.38
CA ILE A 110 6.34 -7.20 -3.48
C ILE A 110 5.35 -6.87 -2.36
N ASN A 111 4.37 -7.75 -2.09
CA ASN A 111 3.26 -7.42 -1.18
C ASN A 111 3.56 -7.73 0.29
N CYS A 112 4.50 -8.63 0.59
CA CYS A 112 4.80 -9.06 1.95
C CYS A 112 6.23 -8.71 2.38
N SER A 113 7.24 -9.24 1.68
CA SER A 113 8.63 -9.10 2.11
C SER A 113 9.11 -7.66 2.02
N ALA A 114 8.86 -6.98 0.91
CA ALA A 114 9.33 -5.61 0.71
C ALA A 114 8.77 -4.62 1.75
N PRO A 115 7.46 -4.51 2.01
CA PRO A 115 6.96 -3.59 3.03
C PRO A 115 7.46 -3.94 4.44
N ALA A 116 7.62 -5.21 4.79
CA ALA A 116 8.19 -5.63 6.07
C ALA A 116 9.65 -5.19 6.21
N ALA A 117 10.46 -5.46 5.18
CA ALA A 117 11.87 -5.07 5.15
C ALA A 117 12.04 -3.54 5.18
N LEU A 118 11.24 -2.80 4.41
CA LEU A 118 11.28 -1.33 4.41
C LEU A 118 10.90 -0.73 5.77
N MET A 119 9.92 -1.30 6.47
CA MET A 119 9.64 -0.90 7.85
C MET A 119 10.86 -1.11 8.74
N SER A 120 11.47 -2.30 8.71
CA SER A 120 12.66 -2.63 9.49
C SER A 120 13.83 -1.68 9.20
N LEU A 121 14.07 -1.37 7.94
CA LEU A 121 15.13 -0.45 7.51
C LEU A 121 14.88 1.00 7.92
N CYS A 122 13.63 1.47 7.89
CA CYS A 122 13.30 2.86 8.15
C CYS A 122 13.09 3.18 9.63
N ILE A 123 12.58 2.24 10.43
CA ILE A 123 12.28 2.44 11.86
C ILE A 123 13.46 3.01 12.67
N PRO A 124 14.72 2.62 12.47
CA PRO A 124 15.87 3.24 13.16
C PRO A 124 16.02 4.74 12.91
N TYR A 125 15.55 5.23 11.78
CA TYR A 125 15.60 6.64 11.39
C TYR A 125 14.30 7.41 11.70
N MET A 126 13.32 6.76 12.32
CA MET A 126 12.04 7.36 12.68
C MET A 126 12.05 7.93 14.10
N LYS A 127 11.58 9.16 14.25
CA LYS A 127 11.43 9.86 15.53
C LYS A 127 9.97 9.97 15.92
N ARG A 128 9.71 10.51 17.12
CA ARG A 128 8.36 10.82 17.58
C ARG A 128 7.60 11.66 16.55
N GLY A 129 6.40 11.23 16.21
CA GLY A 129 5.56 11.87 15.21
C GLY A 129 5.72 11.30 13.80
N ALA A 130 6.71 10.43 13.53
CA ALA A 130 6.85 9.75 12.24
C ALA A 130 5.64 8.82 11.96
N LYS A 131 5.39 8.57 10.68
CA LYS A 131 4.21 7.86 10.18
C LYS A 131 4.58 6.74 9.22
N ILE A 132 4.00 5.57 9.43
CA ILE A 132 4.04 4.46 8.47
C ILE A 132 2.61 4.22 7.97
N ILE A 133 2.42 4.21 6.66
CA ILE A 133 1.16 3.84 6.03
C ILE A 133 1.40 2.63 5.15
N ASN A 134 0.73 1.53 5.45
CA ASN A 134 0.77 0.31 4.66
C ASN A 134 -0.54 0.13 3.90
N VAL A 135 -0.48 0.09 2.56
CA VAL A 135 -1.66 -0.05 1.72
C VAL A 135 -2.01 -1.52 1.55
N SER A 136 -2.97 -1.97 2.33
CA SER A 136 -3.60 -3.28 2.24
C SER A 136 -4.82 -3.23 1.30
N SER A 137 -5.91 -3.89 1.66
CA SER A 137 -7.17 -3.96 0.90
C SER A 137 -8.31 -4.40 1.81
N ALA A 138 -9.56 -4.13 1.43
CA ALA A 138 -10.75 -4.77 2.02
C ALA A 138 -10.69 -6.30 1.87
N SER A 139 -9.96 -6.82 0.87
CA SER A 139 -9.65 -8.25 0.72
C SER A 139 -8.88 -8.84 1.91
N SER A 140 -8.35 -8.02 2.80
CA SER A 140 -7.70 -8.48 4.04
C SER A 140 -8.69 -8.85 5.16
N PHE A 141 -9.99 -8.66 4.95
CA PHE A 141 -10.99 -8.98 5.96
C PHE A 141 -11.58 -10.37 5.80
N GLN A 142 -11.32 -11.05 4.66
CA GLN A 142 -11.78 -12.41 4.38
C GLN A 142 -10.88 -13.13 3.38
N PRO A 143 -10.95 -14.47 3.28
CA PRO A 143 -10.41 -15.20 2.12
C PRO A 143 -11.24 -14.86 0.87
N ASN A 144 -10.56 -14.62 -0.25
CA ASN A 144 -11.20 -14.35 -1.53
C ASN A 144 -10.85 -15.45 -2.54
N PRO A 145 -11.73 -16.45 -2.80
CA PRO A 145 -11.53 -17.38 -3.90
C PRO A 145 -11.24 -16.64 -5.22
N TYR A 146 -10.38 -17.19 -6.07
CA TYR A 146 -9.89 -16.58 -7.33
C TYR A 146 -9.03 -15.30 -7.15
N LEU A 147 -8.79 -14.89 -5.92
CA LEU A 147 -7.89 -13.80 -5.55
C LEU A 147 -7.04 -14.24 -4.33
N SER A 148 -6.76 -15.54 -4.25
CA SER A 148 -6.28 -16.21 -3.03
C SER A 148 -4.96 -15.63 -2.52
N MET A 149 -3.92 -15.60 -3.35
CA MET A 149 -2.60 -15.08 -2.96
C MET A 149 -2.62 -13.61 -2.65
N TYR A 150 -3.39 -12.82 -3.42
CA TYR A 150 -3.54 -11.40 -3.14
C TYR A 150 -4.18 -11.17 -1.78
N SER A 151 -5.34 -11.79 -1.51
CA SER A 151 -6.03 -11.62 -0.22
C SER A 151 -5.16 -12.07 0.95
N ALA A 152 -4.45 -13.20 0.82
CA ALA A 152 -3.52 -13.69 1.84
C ALA A 152 -2.39 -12.68 2.11
N SER A 153 -1.78 -12.11 1.07
CA SER A 153 -0.74 -11.08 1.20
C SER A 153 -1.25 -9.81 1.89
N LYS A 154 -2.52 -9.43 1.64
CA LYS A 154 -3.13 -8.26 2.26
C LYS A 154 -3.53 -8.52 3.72
N VAL A 155 -3.87 -9.76 4.08
CA VAL A 155 -4.03 -10.20 5.49
C VAL A 155 -2.69 -10.12 6.22
N PHE A 156 -1.61 -10.65 5.62
CA PHE A 156 -0.26 -10.54 6.16
C PHE A 156 0.08 -9.09 6.51
N LEU A 157 -0.04 -8.18 5.53
CA LEU A 157 0.31 -6.77 5.71
C LEU A 157 -0.57 -6.08 6.77
N LYS A 158 -1.88 -6.39 6.81
CA LYS A 158 -2.79 -5.86 7.83
C LYS A 158 -2.38 -6.30 9.23
N ASN A 159 -2.11 -7.60 9.43
CA ASN A 159 -1.77 -8.11 10.75
C ASN A 159 -0.41 -7.61 11.21
N LEU A 160 0.60 -7.62 10.33
CA LEU A 160 1.92 -7.04 10.61
C LEU A 160 1.82 -5.57 11.00
N SER A 161 1.08 -4.76 10.24
CA SER A 161 0.91 -3.33 10.52
C SER A 161 0.33 -3.09 11.91
N ARG A 162 -0.66 -3.88 12.31
CA ARG A 162 -1.33 -3.74 13.61
C ARG A 162 -0.42 -4.14 14.77
N ALA A 163 0.34 -5.23 14.61
CA ALA A 163 1.32 -5.64 15.62
C ALA A 163 2.38 -4.56 15.82
N VAL A 164 3.02 -4.13 14.74
CA VAL A 164 4.05 -3.08 14.76
C VAL A 164 3.50 -1.74 15.29
N SER A 165 2.22 -1.43 15.07
CA SER A 165 1.61 -0.20 15.62
C SER A 165 1.60 -0.18 17.14
N VAL A 166 1.43 -1.33 17.78
CA VAL A 166 1.50 -1.45 19.25
C VAL A 166 2.93 -1.33 19.74
N GLU A 167 3.87 -2.01 19.09
CA GLU A 167 5.30 -2.00 19.45
C GLU A 167 5.92 -0.59 19.38
N LEU A 168 5.52 0.21 18.38
CA LEU A 168 6.06 1.55 18.14
C LEU A 168 5.32 2.67 18.87
N LYS A 169 4.22 2.36 19.58
CA LYS A 169 3.38 3.35 20.25
C LYS A 169 4.14 4.16 21.29
N SER A 170 4.97 3.53 22.11
CA SER A 170 5.79 4.20 23.13
C SER A 170 6.81 5.16 22.53
N ARG A 171 7.30 4.88 21.33
CA ARG A 171 8.18 5.76 20.55
C ARG A 171 7.45 6.93 19.90
N GLY A 172 6.10 6.95 19.95
CA GLY A 172 5.27 7.98 19.31
C GLY A 172 5.25 7.89 17.78
N ILE A 173 5.53 6.71 17.22
CA ILE A 173 5.46 6.44 15.77
C ILE A 173 4.08 5.82 15.48
N THR A 174 3.37 6.36 14.49
CA THR A 174 2.06 5.84 14.08
C THR A 174 2.22 4.88 12.92
N VAL A 175 1.60 3.70 13.02
CA VAL A 175 1.49 2.75 11.90
C VAL A 175 0.01 2.56 11.56
N THR A 176 -0.36 2.87 10.33
CA THR A 176 -1.74 2.75 9.84
C THR A 176 -1.81 1.80 8.67
N CYS A 177 -2.64 0.77 8.79
CA CYS A 177 -3.00 -0.11 7.67
C CYS A 177 -4.23 0.45 6.95
N VAL A 178 -4.09 0.78 5.68
CA VAL A 178 -5.18 1.29 4.84
C VAL A 178 -5.80 0.12 4.09
N CYS A 179 -7.10 -0.10 4.31
CA CYS A 179 -7.85 -1.22 3.72
C CYS A 179 -8.98 -0.67 2.83
N PRO A 180 -8.70 -0.16 1.63
CA PRO A 180 -9.70 0.36 0.72
C PRO A 180 -10.48 -0.77 0.05
N GLY A 181 -11.69 -0.46 -0.44
CA GLY A 181 -12.43 -1.26 -1.42
C GLY A 181 -11.86 -1.08 -2.83
N TRP A 182 -12.74 -1.04 -3.82
CA TRP A 182 -12.37 -0.77 -5.21
C TRP A 182 -11.94 0.68 -5.39
N ILE A 183 -10.78 0.88 -6.01
CA ILE A 183 -10.21 2.20 -6.25
C ILE A 183 -10.15 2.44 -7.76
N ASP A 184 -10.53 3.63 -8.17
CA ASP A 184 -10.42 4.06 -9.56
C ASP A 184 -8.94 4.31 -9.91
N THR A 185 -8.28 3.28 -10.43
CA THR A 185 -6.87 3.29 -10.83
C THR A 185 -6.64 2.32 -11.99
N GLU A 186 -5.54 2.48 -12.71
CA GLU A 186 -5.10 1.60 -13.80
C GLU A 186 -4.96 0.11 -13.40
N MET A 187 -4.98 -0.22 -12.11
CA MET A 187 -4.91 -1.61 -11.63
C MET A 187 -6.21 -2.38 -11.84
N LEU A 188 -7.34 -1.69 -11.97
CA LEU A 188 -8.64 -2.31 -12.20
C LEU A 188 -9.00 -2.20 -13.68
N PRO A 189 -9.19 -3.32 -14.40
CA PRO A 189 -9.70 -3.26 -15.77
C PRO A 189 -11.14 -2.70 -15.75
N ASP A 190 -11.42 -1.74 -16.62
CA ASP A 190 -12.78 -1.20 -16.76
C ASP A 190 -13.68 -2.08 -17.63
N GLU A 191 -13.07 -3.00 -18.41
CA GLU A 191 -13.75 -3.87 -19.37
C GLU A 191 -13.09 -5.26 -19.41
N LYS A 192 -13.88 -6.31 -19.63
CA LYS A 192 -13.44 -7.66 -19.94
C LYS A 192 -14.37 -8.24 -21.02
N ASP A 193 -13.78 -8.80 -22.07
CA ASP A 193 -14.51 -9.46 -23.19
C ASP A 193 -15.60 -8.57 -23.83
N GLY A 194 -15.36 -7.24 -23.90
CA GLY A 194 -16.31 -6.25 -24.46
C GLY A 194 -17.40 -5.80 -23.47
N GLU A 195 -17.43 -6.33 -22.24
CA GLU A 195 -18.38 -5.92 -21.21
C GLU A 195 -17.74 -5.02 -20.15
N LYS A 196 -18.41 -3.91 -19.82
CA LYS A 196 -17.98 -3.02 -18.75
C LYS A 196 -18.11 -3.68 -17.38
N ILE A 197 -17.04 -3.62 -16.59
CA ILE A 197 -17.02 -4.14 -15.23
C ILE A 197 -17.60 -3.10 -14.27
N HIS A 198 -18.65 -3.44 -13.56
CA HIS A 198 -19.22 -2.58 -12.52
C HIS A 198 -18.67 -2.92 -11.14
N TYR A 199 -17.89 -2.00 -10.57
CA TYR A 199 -17.33 -2.13 -9.23
C TYR A 199 -18.18 -1.40 -8.19
N THR A 200 -18.92 -2.14 -7.37
CA THR A 200 -19.76 -1.56 -6.33
C THR A 200 -18.93 -0.81 -5.28
N GLY A 201 -19.24 0.47 -5.10
CA GLY A 201 -18.54 1.31 -4.12
C GLY A 201 -17.13 1.71 -4.54
N LYS A 202 -16.82 1.76 -5.85
CA LYS A 202 -15.58 2.30 -6.42
C LYS A 202 -15.43 3.77 -5.98
N ILE A 203 -14.26 4.15 -5.49
CA ILE A 203 -13.94 5.51 -5.04
C ILE A 203 -12.63 5.99 -5.66
N SER A 204 -12.46 7.30 -5.77
CA SER A 204 -11.22 7.88 -6.32
C SER A 204 -10.02 7.68 -5.39
N ALA A 205 -8.82 7.59 -5.99
CA ALA A 205 -7.56 7.54 -5.26
C ALA A 205 -7.39 8.70 -4.28
N GLU A 206 -7.81 9.90 -4.67
CA GLU A 206 -7.80 11.11 -3.83
C GLU A 206 -8.60 10.92 -2.53
N LYS A 207 -9.84 10.41 -2.63
CA LYS A 207 -10.69 10.15 -1.45
C LYS A 207 -10.07 9.11 -0.52
N VAL A 208 -9.45 8.08 -1.09
CA VAL A 208 -8.73 7.04 -0.33
C VAL A 208 -7.59 7.68 0.45
N VAL A 209 -6.72 8.43 -0.20
CA VAL A 209 -5.51 9.01 0.40
C VAL A 209 -5.85 10.07 1.44
N LYS A 210 -6.78 10.99 1.14
CA LYS A 210 -7.25 11.99 2.14
C LYS A 210 -7.76 11.34 3.42
N LYS A 211 -8.54 10.25 3.29
CA LYS A 211 -9.01 9.49 4.47
C LYS A 211 -7.88 8.78 5.19
N ALA A 212 -6.97 8.13 4.45
CA ALA A 212 -5.83 7.42 5.00
C ALA A 212 -4.91 8.36 5.81
N MET A 213 -4.55 9.50 5.24
CA MET A 213 -3.72 10.51 5.90
C MET A 213 -4.40 11.07 7.15
N ARG A 214 -5.68 11.43 7.07
CA ARG A 214 -6.45 11.90 8.23
C ARG A 214 -6.51 10.87 9.35
N ASP A 215 -6.75 9.59 9.03
CA ASP A 215 -6.82 8.52 10.03
C ASP A 215 -5.43 8.25 10.65
N CYS A 216 -4.37 8.29 9.85
CA CYS A 216 -2.99 8.17 10.30
C CYS A 216 -2.60 9.32 11.25
N LEU A 217 -2.94 10.56 10.92
CA LEU A 217 -2.69 11.72 11.78
C LEU A 217 -3.44 11.64 13.13
N LYS A 218 -4.60 10.94 13.14
CA LYS A 218 -5.37 10.65 14.36
C LYS A 218 -4.88 9.42 15.12
N GLY A 219 -3.77 8.79 14.70
CA GLY A 219 -3.18 7.64 15.37
C GLY A 219 -3.96 6.32 15.22
N LYS A 220 -4.82 6.19 14.19
CA LYS A 220 -5.57 4.94 13.98
C LYS A 220 -4.69 3.85 13.37
N ASP A 221 -4.81 2.63 13.90
CA ASP A 221 -4.13 1.43 13.38
C ASP A 221 -4.72 0.92 12.06
N ILE A 222 -6.02 1.15 11.80
CA ILE A 222 -6.71 0.79 10.57
C ILE A 222 -7.49 1.98 10.01
N SER A 223 -7.38 2.19 8.70
CA SER A 223 -8.22 3.07 7.91
C SER A 223 -8.99 2.27 6.88
N THR A 224 -10.32 2.49 6.80
CA THR A 224 -11.23 1.86 5.82
C THR A 224 -11.86 2.97 4.95
N PRO A 225 -11.19 3.41 3.88
CA PRO A 225 -11.73 4.43 3.00
C PRO A 225 -12.96 3.92 2.22
N GLY A 226 -14.03 4.72 2.26
CA GLY A 226 -15.30 4.41 1.61
C GLY A 226 -16.27 3.62 2.50
N ALA A 227 -17.57 3.83 2.25
CA ALA A 227 -18.64 3.18 3.00
C ALA A 227 -18.60 1.66 2.83
N PHE A 228 -18.34 1.18 1.61
CA PHE A 228 -18.24 -0.24 1.30
C PHE A 228 -17.15 -0.94 2.13
N ALA A 229 -15.93 -0.40 2.19
CA ALA A 229 -14.84 -1.00 2.95
C ALA A 229 -15.14 -1.01 4.46
N SER A 230 -15.76 0.05 4.96
CA SER A 230 -16.18 0.16 6.37
C SER A 230 -17.25 -0.84 6.74
N TYR A 231 -18.29 -0.95 5.91
CA TYR A 231 -19.35 -1.96 6.05
C TYR A 231 -18.77 -3.37 5.98
N PHE A 232 -17.94 -3.64 4.97
CA PHE A 232 -17.38 -4.96 4.74
C PHE A 232 -16.48 -5.45 5.88
N ARG A 233 -15.73 -4.55 6.51
CA ARG A 233 -14.95 -4.85 7.72
C ARG A 233 -15.82 -5.38 8.86
N ILE A 234 -16.98 -4.78 9.07
CA ILE A 234 -17.92 -5.20 10.13
C ILE A 234 -18.60 -6.49 9.71
N TYR A 235 -19.14 -6.53 8.50
CA TYR A 235 -19.85 -7.67 7.95
C TYR A 235 -19.01 -8.96 8.00
N SER A 236 -17.77 -8.93 7.50
CA SER A 236 -16.89 -10.09 7.49
C SER A 236 -16.46 -10.57 8.88
N LYS A 237 -16.50 -9.69 9.89
CA LYS A 237 -16.18 -10.06 11.27
C LYS A 237 -17.28 -10.90 11.92
N TYR A 238 -18.55 -10.62 11.62
CA TYR A 238 -19.70 -11.24 12.31
C TYR A 238 -20.42 -12.28 11.44
N THR A 239 -20.11 -12.38 10.16
CA THR A 239 -20.71 -13.36 9.25
C THR A 239 -19.78 -14.57 9.10
N PRO A 240 -20.31 -15.81 9.16
CA PRO A 240 -19.50 -17.01 8.92
C PRO A 240 -18.75 -16.94 7.60
N THR A 241 -17.45 -17.20 7.63
CA THR A 241 -16.52 -17.06 6.49
C THR A 241 -17.02 -17.77 5.23
N LYS A 242 -17.61 -18.97 5.38
CA LYS A 242 -18.19 -19.73 4.24
C LYS A 242 -19.28 -18.96 3.51
N ILE A 243 -20.10 -18.18 4.22
CA ILE A 243 -21.17 -17.36 3.63
C ILE A 243 -20.56 -16.20 2.86
N VAL A 244 -19.61 -15.51 3.47
CA VAL A 244 -18.92 -14.37 2.85
C VAL A 244 -18.19 -14.81 1.57
N MET A 245 -17.49 -15.96 1.60
CA MET A 245 -16.84 -16.53 0.41
C MET A 245 -17.84 -16.88 -0.70
N LYS A 246 -18.99 -17.48 -0.36
CA LYS A 246 -20.04 -17.78 -1.36
C LYS A 246 -20.56 -16.51 -2.04
N GLN A 247 -20.81 -15.46 -1.27
CA GLN A 247 -21.27 -14.18 -1.81
C GLN A 247 -20.20 -13.53 -2.70
N TRP A 248 -18.94 -13.58 -2.28
CA TRP A 248 -17.82 -13.11 -3.09
C TRP A 248 -17.76 -13.85 -4.43
N VAL A 249 -17.77 -15.19 -4.42
CA VAL A 249 -17.75 -15.99 -5.65
C VAL A 249 -18.93 -15.62 -6.56
N LYS A 250 -20.15 -15.45 -6.01
CA LYS A 250 -21.31 -15.03 -6.79
C LYS A 250 -21.08 -13.65 -7.44
N ALA A 251 -20.45 -12.71 -6.73
CA ALA A 251 -20.20 -11.37 -7.22
C ALA A 251 -19.17 -11.32 -8.35
N ILE A 252 -18.14 -12.20 -8.31
CA ILE A 252 -17.03 -12.16 -9.29
C ILE A 252 -17.12 -13.24 -10.39
N ARG A 253 -18.09 -14.16 -10.30
CA ARG A 253 -18.19 -15.34 -11.18
C ARG A 253 -18.02 -14.99 -12.67
N ARG A 254 -18.68 -13.92 -13.13
CA ARG A 254 -18.61 -13.47 -14.52
C ARG A 254 -17.25 -12.90 -14.93
N TYR A 255 -16.35 -12.64 -13.98
CA TYR A 255 -15.02 -12.07 -14.25
C TYR A 255 -13.90 -13.10 -14.17
N VAL A 256 -14.23 -14.35 -13.80
CA VAL A 256 -13.23 -15.42 -13.56
C VAL A 256 -13.46 -16.62 -14.48
N SER A 257 -14.66 -16.75 -15.06
CA SER A 257 -15.00 -17.79 -16.07
C SER A 257 -14.30 -17.53 -17.40
#